data_c67f38eb0180e2c3fe2f0036b7603c4e
#
_entry.id   c67f38eb0180e2c3fe2f0036b7603c4e
#
_cell.length_a   1.000
_cell.length_b   1.000
_cell.length_c   1.000
_cell.angle_alpha   90.00
_cell.angle_beta   90.00
_cell.angle_gamma   90.00
#
_symmetry.space_group_name_H-M   'P 1'
#
loop_
_entity.id
_entity.type
_entity.pdbx_description
1 polymer ?
#
loop_
_entity_poly.entity_id
_entity_poly.type
_entity_poly.pdbx_seq_one_letter_code
_entity_poly.pdbx_strand_id
1 'polypeptide(L)'
;GGGESGGSADNTIDISGFTNPRTKNNHDLAAYAIQAWEHGWGYVWGTFGNVLTESMLQYKLEQYPDIGASEAFIREHWLGRRTTDCVGLLKGYGWLNPDTLTIDYNTNGMPDYNADRMYASAKENGTEYGGMDTMPDIVGLGLWKQGHWGVYVGNGYAIEAMGTQYGVVRTKVEGRGWQ
;
A
#
# COMPACT_ATOMS: atom_id res chain seq x y z
N GLY A 1 -9.73 -16.67 -3.00
CA GLY A 1 -8.47 -16.53 -3.63
C GLY A 1 -7.61 -15.37 -3.14
N GLY A 2 -6.37 -15.45 -3.45
CA GLY A 2 -5.36 -14.48 -3.06
C GLY A 2 -5.23 -13.26 -3.97
N GLY A 3 -6.23 -13.00 -4.82
CA GLY A 3 -6.14 -11.91 -5.78
C GLY A 3 -5.23 -12.22 -6.98
N GLU A 4 -5.06 -11.27 -7.85
CA GLU A 4 -4.26 -11.40 -9.07
C GLU A 4 -2.88 -10.80 -8.86
N SER A 5 -1.82 -11.60 -9.08
CA SER A 5 -0.45 -11.11 -9.09
C SER A 5 -0.18 -10.21 -10.28
N GLY A 6 0.73 -9.24 -10.10
CA GLY A 6 1.20 -8.38 -11.16
C GLY A 6 2.32 -9.01 -11.98
N GLY A 7 3.38 -8.24 -12.22
CA GLY A 7 4.53 -8.68 -12.97
C GLY A 7 5.66 -9.25 -12.09
N SER A 8 6.84 -9.31 -12.68
CA SER A 8 8.07 -9.72 -11.99
C SER A 8 8.58 -8.61 -11.07
N ALA A 9 9.44 -8.99 -10.13
CA ALA A 9 10.03 -8.08 -9.17
C ALA A 9 10.83 -6.97 -9.84
N ASP A 10 10.52 -5.73 -9.49
CA ASP A 10 11.21 -4.52 -9.93
C ASP A 10 11.16 -3.50 -8.80
N ASN A 11 12.30 -2.95 -8.43
CA ASN A 11 12.40 -1.96 -7.35
C ASN A 11 12.32 -0.52 -7.85
N THR A 12 12.18 -0.32 -9.16
CA THR A 12 12.07 1.01 -9.76
C THR A 12 10.76 1.68 -9.34
N ILE A 13 10.82 2.95 -8.98
CA ILE A 13 9.65 3.82 -8.87
C ILE A 13 9.71 4.81 -10.04
N ASP A 14 8.71 4.74 -10.90
CA ASP A 14 8.61 5.58 -12.09
C ASP A 14 7.40 6.52 -11.93
N ILE A 15 7.67 7.82 -11.92
CA ILE A 15 6.63 8.86 -11.77
C ILE A 15 6.29 9.53 -13.09
N SER A 16 6.81 9.04 -14.22
CA SER A 16 6.55 9.64 -15.54
C SER A 16 5.06 9.62 -15.92
N GLY A 17 4.31 8.66 -15.39
CA GLY A 17 2.86 8.57 -15.59
C GLY A 17 2.02 9.35 -14.58
N PHE A 18 2.64 10.05 -13.65
CA PHE A 18 1.90 10.85 -12.67
C PHE A 18 1.35 12.13 -13.30
N THR A 19 0.16 12.53 -12.88
CA THR A 19 -0.48 13.76 -13.38
C THR A 19 0.15 15.02 -12.78
N ASN A 20 0.51 14.97 -11.48
CA ASN A 20 1.18 16.05 -10.77
C ASN A 20 2.06 15.50 -9.66
N PRO A 21 3.31 15.13 -9.97
CA PRO A 21 4.18 14.48 -8.99
C PRO A 21 4.46 15.29 -7.72
N ARG A 22 4.35 16.62 -7.80
CA ARG A 22 4.66 17.51 -6.67
C ARG A 22 3.48 17.75 -5.75
N THR A 23 2.27 17.31 -6.14
CA THR A 23 1.07 17.47 -5.32
C THR A 23 0.42 16.10 -5.15
N LYS A 24 0.32 15.63 -3.91
CA LYS A 24 -0.34 14.34 -3.64
C LYS A 24 -1.80 14.43 -4.06
N ASN A 25 -2.24 13.45 -4.86
CA ASN A 25 -3.58 13.44 -5.42
C ASN A 25 -4.06 12.01 -5.67
N ASN A 26 -5.36 11.85 -5.87
CA ASN A 26 -5.99 10.55 -6.04
C ASN A 26 -5.53 9.80 -7.29
N HIS A 27 -5.34 10.51 -8.40
CA HIS A 27 -4.91 9.87 -9.65
C HIS A 27 -3.51 9.27 -9.51
N ASP A 28 -2.61 10.01 -8.88
CA ASP A 28 -1.22 9.57 -8.71
C ASP A 28 -1.11 8.48 -7.63
N LEU A 29 -1.98 8.51 -6.62
CA LEU A 29 -2.09 7.39 -5.67
C LEU A 29 -2.48 6.11 -6.40
N ALA A 30 -3.48 6.17 -7.29
CA ALA A 30 -3.88 4.99 -8.07
C ALA A 30 -2.72 4.50 -8.96
N ALA A 31 -2.02 5.42 -9.64
CA ALA A 31 -0.87 5.07 -10.48
C ALA A 31 0.26 4.42 -9.66
N TYR A 32 0.54 4.94 -8.47
CA TYR A 32 1.51 4.38 -7.54
C TYR A 32 1.13 2.96 -7.09
N ALA A 33 -0.13 2.76 -6.70
CA ALA A 33 -0.63 1.46 -6.28
C ALA A 33 -0.57 0.43 -7.42
N ILE A 34 -0.97 0.82 -8.64
CA ILE A 34 -0.88 -0.04 -9.81
C ILE A 34 0.57 -0.44 -10.08
N GLN A 35 1.50 0.50 -9.96
CA GLN A 35 2.92 0.21 -10.15
C GLN A 35 3.45 -0.76 -9.10
N ALA A 36 3.05 -0.60 -7.84
CA ALA A 36 3.42 -1.54 -6.77
C ALA A 36 2.95 -2.96 -7.11
N TRP A 37 1.75 -3.09 -7.66
CA TRP A 37 1.21 -4.36 -8.12
C TRP A 37 1.99 -4.90 -9.33
N GLU A 38 2.20 -4.09 -10.36
CA GLU A 38 2.91 -4.49 -11.57
C GLU A 38 4.36 -4.91 -11.27
N HIS A 39 4.99 -4.27 -10.31
CA HIS A 39 6.39 -4.53 -9.92
C HIS A 39 6.53 -5.62 -8.84
N GLY A 40 5.45 -6.30 -8.48
CA GLY A 40 5.50 -7.46 -7.61
C GLY A 40 5.98 -7.17 -6.18
N TRP A 41 5.57 -6.03 -5.62
CA TRP A 41 5.94 -5.72 -4.23
C TRP A 41 5.42 -6.79 -3.27
N GLY A 42 6.25 -7.11 -2.28
CA GLY A 42 5.91 -8.06 -1.25
C GLY A 42 5.17 -7.43 -0.07
N TYR A 43 4.87 -8.28 0.89
CA TYR A 43 4.20 -7.85 2.12
C TYR A 43 5.05 -8.21 3.33
N VAL A 44 5.34 -7.20 4.15
CA VAL A 44 5.88 -7.37 5.50
C VAL A 44 5.19 -6.36 6.41
N TRP A 45 4.66 -6.83 7.53
CA TRP A 45 4.01 -5.97 8.51
C TRP A 45 4.92 -4.83 8.95
N GLY A 46 4.38 -3.62 8.95
CA GLY A 46 5.12 -2.43 9.37
C GLY A 46 6.01 -1.81 8.30
N THR A 47 5.97 -2.30 7.06
CA THR A 47 6.71 -1.69 5.94
C THR A 47 5.78 -0.82 5.08
N PHE A 48 6.37 0.07 4.30
CA PHE A 48 5.60 1.07 3.55
C PHE A 48 6.20 1.40 2.18
N GLY A 49 6.85 0.41 1.56
CA GLY A 49 7.29 0.52 0.16
C GLY A 49 8.78 0.61 -0.07
N ASN A 50 9.59 0.71 0.96
CA ASN A 50 11.05 0.66 0.82
C ASN A 50 11.53 -0.73 0.42
N VAL A 51 12.72 -0.82 -0.14
CA VAL A 51 13.35 -2.10 -0.40
C VAL A 51 13.63 -2.82 0.92
N LEU A 52 13.21 -4.06 1.03
CA LEU A 52 13.45 -4.88 2.22
C LEU A 52 14.90 -5.38 2.20
N THR A 53 15.77 -4.62 2.84
CA THR A 53 17.17 -5.03 3.05
C THR A 53 17.26 -5.96 4.26
N GLU A 54 18.39 -6.64 4.42
CA GLU A 54 18.64 -7.46 5.61
C GLU A 54 18.50 -6.64 6.90
N SER A 55 19.06 -5.43 6.94
CA SER A 55 18.95 -4.57 8.12
C SER A 55 17.51 -4.15 8.40
N MET A 56 16.71 -3.87 7.36
CA MET A 56 15.30 -3.55 7.53
C MET A 56 14.54 -4.76 8.07
N LEU A 57 14.80 -5.94 7.55
CA LEU A 57 14.14 -7.16 8.04
C LEU A 57 14.48 -7.41 9.50
N GLN A 58 15.73 -7.29 9.90
CA GLN A 58 16.13 -7.46 11.30
C GLN A 58 15.44 -6.44 12.20
N TYR A 59 15.37 -5.19 11.75
CA TYR A 59 14.68 -4.13 12.50
C TYR A 59 13.19 -4.47 12.70
N LYS A 60 12.52 -4.94 11.66
CA LYS A 60 11.10 -5.30 11.73
C LYS A 60 10.86 -6.54 12.58
N LEU A 61 11.74 -7.51 12.55
CA LEU A 61 11.66 -8.67 13.44
C LEU A 61 11.79 -8.29 14.91
N GLU A 62 12.63 -7.33 15.23
CA GLU A 62 12.75 -6.79 16.59
C GLU A 62 11.53 -5.97 16.99
N GLN A 63 11.05 -5.12 16.08
CA GLN A 63 9.90 -4.25 16.33
C GLN A 63 8.59 -5.04 16.47
N TYR A 64 8.43 -6.07 15.65
CA TYR A 64 7.22 -6.91 15.57
C TYR A 64 7.61 -8.39 15.63
N PRO A 65 7.85 -8.96 16.81
CA PRO A 65 8.34 -10.35 16.92
C PRO A 65 7.46 -11.41 16.25
N ASP A 66 6.16 -11.14 16.12
CA ASP A 66 5.23 -12.06 15.44
C ASP A 66 5.57 -12.29 13.96
N ILE A 67 6.32 -11.38 13.33
CA ILE A 67 6.82 -11.55 11.96
C ILE A 67 7.74 -12.78 11.88
N GLY A 68 8.39 -13.15 12.99
CA GLY A 68 9.30 -14.31 13.04
C GLY A 68 8.68 -15.60 12.56
N ALA A 69 7.37 -15.80 12.77
CA ALA A 69 6.67 -16.97 12.27
C ALA A 69 6.69 -17.08 10.73
N SER A 70 6.86 -15.98 10.04
CA SER A 70 6.89 -15.89 8.58
C SER A 70 8.29 -15.59 8.01
N GLU A 71 9.32 -15.56 8.85
CA GLU A 71 10.66 -15.13 8.45
C GLU A 71 11.19 -15.94 7.26
N ALA A 72 11.05 -17.25 7.28
CA ALA A 72 11.53 -18.10 6.19
C ALA A 72 10.86 -17.76 4.87
N PHE A 73 9.54 -17.55 4.88
CA PHE A 73 8.79 -17.16 3.69
C PHE A 73 9.24 -15.77 3.18
N ILE A 74 9.40 -14.82 4.09
CA ILE A 74 9.82 -13.46 3.75
C ILE A 74 11.20 -13.47 3.09
N ARG A 75 12.14 -14.24 3.66
CA ARG A 75 13.50 -14.36 3.09
C ARG A 75 13.49 -14.99 1.71
N GLU A 76 12.65 -15.99 1.50
CA GLU A 76 12.57 -16.68 0.21
C GLU A 76 11.92 -15.80 -0.86
N HIS A 77 10.85 -15.05 -0.51
CA HIS A 77 10.02 -14.38 -1.50
C HIS A 77 10.20 -12.87 -1.56
N TRP A 78 10.46 -12.19 -0.44
CA TRP A 78 10.38 -10.74 -0.36
C TRP A 78 11.68 -10.01 -0.08
N LEU A 79 12.70 -10.70 0.44
CA LEU A 79 13.98 -10.05 0.73
C LEU A 79 14.59 -9.50 -0.57
N GLY A 80 15.02 -8.23 -0.53
CA GLY A 80 15.56 -7.54 -1.69
C GLY A 80 14.53 -6.89 -2.60
N ARG A 81 13.22 -7.06 -2.32
CA ARG A 81 12.13 -6.40 -3.05
C ARG A 81 11.58 -5.24 -2.21
N ARG A 82 10.85 -4.35 -2.86
CA ARG A 82 10.00 -3.41 -2.11
C ARG A 82 8.88 -4.19 -1.44
N THR A 83 8.60 -3.82 -0.20
CA THR A 83 7.53 -4.43 0.59
C THR A 83 6.68 -3.35 1.24
N THR A 84 5.42 -3.68 1.52
CA THR A 84 4.49 -2.79 2.19
C THR A 84 3.48 -3.62 2.97
N ASP A 85 2.90 -3.05 4.03
CA ASP A 85 1.67 -3.59 4.59
C ASP A 85 0.46 -2.90 3.97
N CYS A 86 -0.76 -3.19 4.46
CA CYS A 86 -1.97 -2.73 3.81
C CYS A 86 -2.07 -1.20 3.74
N VAL A 87 -1.96 -0.51 4.87
CA VAL A 87 -2.04 0.95 4.90
C VAL A 87 -0.70 1.60 4.50
N GLY A 88 0.38 0.85 4.55
CA GLY A 88 1.68 1.27 4.05
C GLY A 88 1.67 1.62 2.57
N LEU A 89 0.77 1.01 1.81
CA LEU A 89 0.58 1.34 0.41
C LEU A 89 0.15 2.80 0.22
N LEU A 90 -0.75 3.29 1.06
CA LEU A 90 -1.14 4.71 1.09
C LEU A 90 -0.02 5.58 1.66
N LYS A 91 0.54 5.20 2.81
CA LYS A 91 1.57 5.98 3.48
C LYS A 91 2.83 6.14 2.63
N GLY A 92 3.25 5.08 1.96
CA GLY A 92 4.41 5.12 1.06
C GLY A 92 4.23 6.13 -0.06
N TYR A 93 3.04 6.20 -0.65
CA TYR A 93 2.76 7.26 -1.62
C TYR A 93 2.85 8.65 -0.96
N GLY A 94 2.24 8.83 0.21
CA GLY A 94 2.30 10.11 0.93
C GLY A 94 3.73 10.54 1.25
N TRP A 95 4.60 9.60 1.52
CA TRP A 95 6.00 9.85 1.88
C TRP A 95 6.96 9.81 0.69
N LEU A 96 6.45 9.59 -0.52
CA LEU A 96 7.29 9.57 -1.72
C LEU A 96 7.82 10.97 -2.03
N ASN A 97 9.14 11.07 -2.15
CA ASN A 97 9.81 12.27 -2.61
C ASN A 97 9.94 12.21 -4.14
N PRO A 98 9.29 13.12 -4.89
CA PRO A 98 9.31 13.06 -6.35
C PRO A 98 10.66 13.44 -6.95
N ASP A 99 11.53 14.10 -6.21
CA ASP A 99 12.85 14.53 -6.70
C ASP A 99 13.89 13.41 -6.57
N THR A 100 13.83 12.64 -5.49
CA THR A 100 14.80 11.58 -5.19
C THR A 100 14.25 10.19 -5.45
N LEU A 101 12.94 10.04 -5.61
CA LEU A 101 12.21 8.78 -5.74
C LEU A 101 12.44 7.85 -4.56
N THR A 102 12.65 8.44 -3.39
CA THR A 102 12.77 7.74 -2.11
C THR A 102 11.49 7.90 -1.31
N ILE A 103 11.20 6.92 -0.46
CA ILE A 103 10.07 6.99 0.46
C ILE A 103 10.61 7.46 1.79
N ASP A 104 10.32 8.72 2.12
CA ASP A 104 10.90 9.41 3.27
C ASP A 104 9.88 9.43 4.42
N TYR A 105 10.12 8.59 5.42
CA TYR A 105 9.23 8.37 6.55
C TYR A 105 8.79 9.68 7.21
N ASN A 106 7.48 9.78 7.46
CA ASN A 106 6.87 10.88 8.23
C ASN A 106 7.03 12.26 7.58
N THR A 107 7.00 12.32 6.25
CA THR A 107 7.07 13.57 5.48
C THR A 107 5.72 13.94 4.86
N ASN A 108 5.64 15.13 4.27
CA ASN A 108 4.50 15.62 3.46
C ASN A 108 3.16 15.62 4.21
N GLY A 109 3.18 15.68 5.54
CA GLY A 109 1.95 15.71 6.33
C GLY A 109 1.20 14.38 6.41
N MET A 110 1.73 13.30 5.85
CA MET A 110 1.12 11.97 5.94
C MET A 110 1.44 11.37 7.31
N PRO A 111 0.44 11.12 8.17
CA PRO A 111 0.67 10.56 9.49
C PRO A 111 0.97 9.06 9.42
N ASP A 112 1.72 8.55 10.39
CA ASP A 112 2.01 7.12 10.52
C ASP A 112 0.91 6.44 11.35
N TYR A 113 -0.25 6.23 10.73
CA TYR A 113 -1.40 5.59 11.36
C TYR A 113 -1.61 4.19 10.81
N ASN A 114 -2.21 3.30 11.63
CA ASN A 114 -2.72 2.03 11.13
C ASN A 114 -3.99 2.26 10.30
N ALA A 115 -4.52 1.20 9.68
CA ALA A 115 -5.67 1.30 8.78
C ALA A 115 -6.90 1.90 9.48
N ASP A 116 -7.20 1.45 10.69
CA ASP A 116 -8.39 1.91 11.42
C ASP A 116 -8.23 3.37 11.86
N ARG A 117 -7.06 3.75 12.35
CA ARG A 117 -6.78 5.14 12.73
C ARG A 117 -6.77 6.06 11.50
N MET A 118 -6.28 5.58 10.37
CA MET A 118 -6.29 6.35 9.12
C MET A 118 -7.72 6.68 8.70
N TYR A 119 -8.62 5.70 8.76
CA TYR A 119 -10.03 5.92 8.45
C TYR A 119 -10.68 6.89 9.44
N ALA A 120 -10.47 6.69 10.75
CA ALA A 120 -11.00 7.58 11.78
C ALA A 120 -10.51 9.02 11.57
N SER A 121 -9.23 9.20 11.26
CA SER A 121 -8.63 10.51 10.99
C SER A 121 -9.26 11.18 9.76
N ALA A 122 -9.50 10.42 8.70
CA ALA A 122 -10.16 10.94 7.50
C ALA A 122 -11.53 11.52 7.83
N LYS A 123 -12.33 10.81 8.63
CA LYS A 123 -13.64 11.30 9.07
C LYS A 123 -13.52 12.56 9.94
N GLU A 124 -12.59 12.56 10.90
CA GLU A 124 -12.36 13.70 11.79
C GLU A 124 -11.92 14.95 11.03
N ASN A 125 -11.16 14.79 9.95
CA ASN A 125 -10.60 15.89 9.17
C ASN A 125 -11.49 16.35 8.02
N GLY A 126 -12.72 15.87 7.95
CA GLY A 126 -13.68 16.30 6.93
C GLY A 126 -13.45 15.71 5.55
N THR A 127 -12.64 14.66 5.43
CA THR A 127 -12.54 13.90 4.17
C THR A 127 -13.87 13.23 3.88
N GLU A 128 -14.32 13.29 2.65
CA GLU A 128 -15.56 12.61 2.26
C GLU A 128 -15.43 11.11 2.47
N TYR A 129 -16.47 10.50 3.04
CA TYR A 129 -16.50 9.06 3.30
C TYR A 129 -17.95 8.57 3.22
N GLY A 130 -18.10 7.26 3.08
CA GLY A 130 -19.43 6.62 3.08
C GLY A 130 -19.32 5.11 3.01
N GLY A 131 -20.46 4.45 2.98
CA GLY A 131 -20.54 3.00 2.82
C GLY A 131 -20.37 2.58 1.36
N MET A 132 -20.26 1.27 1.15
CA MET A 132 -20.03 0.72 -0.19
C MET A 132 -21.21 0.92 -1.14
N ASP A 133 -22.42 1.03 -0.61
CA ASP A 133 -23.63 1.28 -1.40
C ASP A 133 -23.65 2.66 -2.07
N THR A 134 -22.91 3.61 -1.55
CA THR A 134 -22.82 4.97 -2.09
C THR A 134 -21.43 5.31 -2.63
N MET A 135 -20.56 4.33 -2.78
CA MET A 135 -19.20 4.54 -3.23
C MET A 135 -19.16 5.16 -4.64
N PRO A 136 -18.52 6.33 -4.80
CA PRO A 136 -18.34 6.90 -6.14
C PRO A 136 -17.29 6.15 -6.94
N ASP A 137 -17.39 6.19 -8.26
CA ASP A 137 -16.40 5.60 -9.17
C ASP A 137 -15.27 6.59 -9.42
N ILE A 138 -14.45 6.81 -8.40
CA ILE A 138 -13.32 7.75 -8.42
C ILE A 138 -12.04 6.99 -8.13
N VAL A 139 -11.10 6.94 -9.09
CA VAL A 139 -9.80 6.28 -8.89
C VAL A 139 -9.01 6.96 -7.77
N GLY A 140 -8.28 6.18 -7.00
CA GLY A 140 -7.51 6.67 -5.86
C GLY A 140 -8.31 6.79 -4.58
N LEU A 141 -9.60 6.40 -4.61
CA LEU A 141 -10.40 6.32 -3.40
C LEU A 141 -9.81 5.27 -2.45
N GLY A 142 -9.69 5.62 -1.17
CA GLY A 142 -9.30 4.66 -0.14
C GLY A 142 -10.43 3.69 0.16
N LEU A 143 -10.12 2.41 0.22
CA LEU A 143 -11.05 1.36 0.63
C LEU A 143 -10.63 0.86 2.00
N TRP A 144 -11.61 0.77 2.90
CA TRP A 144 -11.34 0.38 4.27
C TRP A 144 -12.31 -0.72 4.72
N LYS A 145 -11.78 -1.63 5.50
CA LYS A 145 -12.52 -2.49 6.41
C LYS A 145 -11.69 -2.62 7.68
N GLN A 146 -12.28 -3.09 8.75
CA GLN A 146 -11.56 -3.20 10.01
C GLN A 146 -10.21 -3.90 9.84
N GLY A 147 -9.13 -3.21 10.21
CA GLY A 147 -7.78 -3.73 10.15
C GLY A 147 -7.14 -3.79 8.77
N HIS A 148 -7.79 -3.22 7.73
CA HIS A 148 -7.28 -3.36 6.37
C HIS A 148 -7.57 -2.14 5.50
N TRP A 149 -6.70 -1.91 4.52
CA TRP A 149 -6.78 -0.78 3.60
C TRP A 149 -6.46 -1.23 2.18
N GLY A 150 -7.12 -0.62 1.19
CA GLY A 150 -6.81 -0.80 -0.23
C GLY A 150 -7.00 0.50 -0.98
N VAL A 151 -6.68 0.48 -2.26
CA VAL A 151 -6.82 1.64 -3.16
C VAL A 151 -7.68 1.24 -4.35
N TYR A 152 -8.76 1.96 -4.56
CA TYR A 152 -9.61 1.75 -5.74
C TYR A 152 -8.91 2.28 -6.99
N VAL A 153 -8.85 1.47 -8.04
CA VAL A 153 -8.14 1.83 -9.27
C VAL A 153 -9.04 1.90 -10.50
N GLY A 154 -10.36 1.87 -10.29
CA GLY A 154 -11.34 1.96 -11.37
C GLY A 154 -11.83 0.61 -11.85
N ASN A 155 -12.91 0.63 -12.63
CA ASN A 155 -13.50 -0.56 -13.26
C ASN A 155 -13.85 -1.69 -12.29
N GLY A 156 -14.14 -1.35 -11.03
CA GLY A 156 -14.48 -2.34 -10.00
C GLY A 156 -13.29 -3.07 -9.41
N TYR A 157 -12.06 -2.58 -9.60
CA TYR A 157 -10.84 -3.21 -9.09
C TYR A 157 -10.16 -2.38 -8.01
N ALA A 158 -9.52 -3.09 -7.10
CA ALA A 158 -8.67 -2.53 -6.05
C ALA A 158 -7.26 -3.08 -6.15
N ILE A 159 -6.29 -2.32 -5.69
CA ILE A 159 -4.95 -2.80 -5.37
C ILE A 159 -4.84 -2.82 -3.85
N GLU A 160 -4.39 -3.93 -3.30
CA GLU A 160 -4.24 -4.10 -1.86
C GLU A 160 -3.03 -4.96 -1.54
N ALA A 161 -2.32 -4.59 -0.46
CA ALA A 161 -1.29 -5.45 0.13
C ALA A 161 -2.02 -6.45 1.03
N MET A 162 -2.22 -7.67 0.53
CA MET A 162 -3.20 -8.61 1.09
C MET A 162 -2.67 -9.43 2.27
N GLY A 163 -1.37 -9.60 2.35
CA GLY A 163 -0.73 -10.36 3.42
C GLY A 163 0.58 -10.99 2.97
N THR A 164 1.28 -11.59 3.91
CA THR A 164 2.64 -12.11 3.71
C THR A 164 2.74 -13.07 2.52
N GLN A 165 1.74 -13.94 2.36
CA GLN A 165 1.78 -14.95 1.29
C GLN A 165 1.41 -14.40 -0.09
N TYR A 166 0.86 -13.21 -0.16
CA TYR A 166 0.29 -12.67 -1.40
C TYR A 166 1.05 -11.46 -1.93
N GLY A 167 1.57 -10.60 -1.06
CA GLY A 167 2.12 -9.32 -1.46
C GLY A 167 1.05 -8.35 -1.93
N VAL A 168 1.41 -7.47 -2.84
CA VAL A 168 0.49 -6.50 -3.46
C VAL A 168 -0.22 -7.18 -4.62
N VAL A 169 -1.55 -7.20 -4.57
CA VAL A 169 -2.39 -7.91 -5.55
C VAL A 169 -3.50 -7.00 -6.04
N ARG A 170 -4.06 -7.34 -7.21
CA ARG A 170 -5.29 -6.74 -7.72
C ARG A 170 -6.47 -7.64 -7.40
N THR A 171 -7.54 -7.04 -6.89
CA THR A 171 -8.74 -7.78 -6.51
C THR A 171 -9.97 -7.07 -7.08
N LYS A 172 -11.07 -7.82 -7.25
CA LYS A 172 -12.36 -7.19 -7.46
C LYS A 172 -12.83 -6.59 -6.14
N VAL A 173 -13.36 -5.38 -6.19
CA VAL A 173 -13.91 -4.71 -5.00
C VAL A 173 -15.06 -5.54 -4.42
N GLU A 174 -15.92 -6.06 -5.30
CA GLU A 174 -17.03 -6.91 -4.89
C GLU A 174 -16.52 -8.20 -4.23
N GLY A 175 -17.12 -8.55 -3.11
CA GLY A 175 -16.81 -9.80 -2.41
C GLY A 175 -15.61 -9.73 -1.46
N ARG A 176 -14.97 -8.56 -1.33
CA ARG A 176 -13.83 -8.40 -0.40
C ARG A 176 -14.25 -7.91 0.99
N GLY A 177 -15.52 -7.57 1.19
CA GLY A 177 -16.02 -7.13 2.49
C GLY A 177 -15.61 -5.71 2.87
N TRP A 178 -15.30 -4.87 1.92
CA TRP A 178 -15.03 -3.44 2.18
C TRP A 178 -16.22 -2.80 2.87
N GLN A 179 -16.00 -1.87 3.78
CA GLN A 179 -17.00 -1.22 4.63
C GLN A 179 -17.17 0.27 4.32
#